data_0ee6bcee9a88e17e3f0727e5f72c3d66
#
_entry.id   0ee6bcee9a88e17e3f0727e5f72c3d66
#
_cell.length_a   1.000
_cell.length_b   1.000
_cell.length_c   1.000
_cell.angle_alpha   90.00
_cell.angle_beta   90.00
_cell.angle_gamma   90.00
#
_symmetry.space_group_name_H-M   'P 1'
#
loop_
_entity.id
_entity.type
_entity.pdbx_description
1 polymer ?
#
loop_
_entity_poly.entity_id
_entity_poly.type
_entity_poly.pdbx_seq_one_letter_code
_entity_poly.pdbx_strand_id
1 'polypeptide(L)'
;MKFNYFVEDDNGNSEKKITINGKMIKFPNAYSYVYKEPVPQDKKIEELVHGLIHNMDVTVNSSALKGQVAQRVFVGERAIRSGEDLQNLNIKLNRGKHRQDTTIMTTVSAIACRSVQDMFKNQNSIEEGTNIETIVSMVTALPASEWTKEKSKQLSERFTNSSHHVTVTVGDLRVYVTLKFEKVIVVQEGTISLFALIEDGNGKYRNDDIFNEFKETYDMKDITGEYFQEKRLLHIDIGDGTTEYVVTKGYAYDNDHSSGERHGIGHAIERAKKDFEDEWGFAIQRQEFAGYLKEEHPKYYEDAKKFLARAKFNLADEVLDTAETKLQDLKYDVEVVVVYGGGSIQLKENLFEDLKEICDSKKIKILWINAKNATEMNVKGMTVFSSIAFQKEPVK
;
A
#
# COMPACT_ATOMS: atom_id res chain seq x y z
N MET A 1 -19.34 22.82 -4.48
CA MET A 1 -18.84 22.72 -3.09
C MET A 1 -17.33 22.57 -3.13
N LYS A 2 -16.60 22.99 -2.06
CA LYS A 2 -15.13 22.94 -2.02
C LYS A 2 -14.65 22.18 -0.78
N PHE A 3 -13.65 21.26 -0.97
CA PHE A 3 -13.00 20.52 0.11
C PHE A 3 -11.49 20.74 0.08
N ASN A 4 -10.85 20.63 1.24
CA ASN A 4 -9.40 20.58 1.39
C ASN A 4 -9.02 19.26 2.08
N TYR A 5 -8.20 18.45 1.43
CA TYR A 5 -7.79 17.15 1.93
C TYR A 5 -6.29 17.06 2.15
N PHE A 6 -5.93 16.49 3.29
CA PHE A 6 -4.62 15.89 3.53
C PHE A 6 -4.73 14.41 3.20
N VAL A 7 -3.84 13.93 2.36
CA VAL A 7 -3.88 12.57 1.83
C VAL A 7 -2.54 11.89 2.03
N GLU A 8 -2.55 10.70 2.59
CA GLU A 8 -1.41 9.79 2.63
C GLU A 8 -1.75 8.57 1.77
N ASP A 9 -0.92 8.31 0.76
CA ASP A 9 -1.23 7.35 -0.30
C ASP A 9 -0.14 6.29 -0.46
N ASP A 10 -0.34 5.13 0.16
CA ASP A 10 0.50 3.94 -0.01
C ASP A 10 -0.01 3.11 -1.19
N ASN A 11 0.73 3.21 -2.30
CA ASN A 11 0.45 2.48 -3.53
C ASN A 11 1.05 1.06 -3.52
N GLY A 12 0.55 0.19 -2.65
CA GLY A 12 0.94 -1.22 -2.66
C GLY A 12 0.60 -1.90 -4.00
N ASN A 13 1.35 -2.96 -4.36
CA ASN A 13 1.14 -3.61 -5.66
C ASN A 13 -0.22 -4.33 -5.77
N SER A 14 -0.72 -4.93 -4.71
CA SER A 14 -2.01 -5.63 -4.67
C SER A 14 -3.11 -4.80 -3.99
N GLU A 15 -2.76 -4.05 -2.96
CA GLU A 15 -3.70 -3.27 -2.16
C GLU A 15 -3.23 -1.83 -2.03
N LYS A 16 -4.14 -0.91 -2.26
CA LYS A 16 -3.97 0.51 -1.97
C LYS A 16 -4.45 0.81 -0.56
N LYS A 17 -3.63 1.55 0.20
CA LYS A 17 -3.99 2.10 1.50
C LYS A 17 -3.88 3.61 1.42
N ILE A 18 -4.99 4.27 1.52
CA ILE A 18 -5.07 5.72 1.42
C ILE A 18 -5.77 6.30 2.64
N THR A 19 -5.14 7.27 3.27
CA THR A 19 -5.74 8.04 4.36
C THR A 19 -6.17 9.39 3.83
N ILE A 20 -7.41 9.76 4.04
CA ILE A 20 -7.98 11.07 3.65
C ILE A 20 -8.52 11.75 4.90
N ASN A 21 -7.91 12.86 5.30
CA ASN A 21 -8.20 13.58 6.54
C ASN A 21 -8.29 12.63 7.76
N GLY A 22 -7.30 11.75 7.92
CA GLY A 22 -7.18 10.81 9.02
C GLY A 22 -8.07 9.56 8.92
N LYS A 23 -8.86 9.40 7.87
CA LYS A 23 -9.68 8.19 7.65
C LYS A 23 -9.03 7.28 6.63
N MET A 24 -8.62 6.10 7.09
CA MET A 24 -8.01 5.09 6.25
C MET A 24 -9.05 4.34 5.41
N ILE A 25 -8.72 4.16 4.15
CA ILE A 25 -9.47 3.39 3.16
C ILE A 25 -8.50 2.37 2.58
N LYS A 26 -8.94 1.12 2.42
CA LYS A 26 -8.18 0.04 1.80
C LYS A 26 -9.02 -0.57 0.69
N PHE A 27 -8.40 -0.81 -0.46
CA PHE A 27 -9.04 -1.50 -1.57
C PHE A 27 -7.98 -2.07 -2.52
N PRO A 28 -8.33 -3.07 -3.36
CA PRO A 28 -7.43 -3.61 -4.37
C PRO A 28 -6.89 -2.52 -5.30
N ASN A 29 -5.58 -2.45 -5.47
CA ASN A 29 -4.94 -1.44 -6.31
C ASN A 29 -5.03 -1.81 -7.79
N ALA A 30 -6.25 -1.77 -8.31
CA ALA A 30 -6.58 -2.21 -9.66
C ALA A 30 -7.75 -1.40 -10.22
N TYR A 31 -7.82 -1.36 -11.56
CA TYR A 31 -8.98 -0.85 -12.29
C TYR A 31 -9.25 -1.73 -13.52
N SER A 32 -10.47 -1.66 -14.08
CA SER A 32 -10.84 -2.29 -15.35
C SER A 32 -11.63 -1.31 -16.20
N TYR A 33 -11.49 -1.40 -17.51
CA TYR A 33 -12.27 -0.57 -18.43
C TYR A 33 -13.72 -1.04 -18.48
N VAL A 34 -14.65 -0.08 -18.58
CA VAL A 34 -16.08 -0.37 -18.71
C VAL A 34 -16.44 -0.45 -20.20
N TYR A 35 -16.62 -1.64 -20.72
CA TYR A 35 -17.00 -1.88 -22.11
C TYR A 35 -18.51 -2.03 -22.29
N LYS A 36 -19.22 -2.41 -21.25
CA LYS A 36 -20.68 -2.60 -21.26
C LYS A 36 -21.30 -1.78 -20.14
N GLU A 37 -22.44 -1.15 -20.44
CA GLU A 37 -23.19 -0.45 -19.39
C GLU A 37 -23.60 -1.42 -18.29
N PRO A 38 -23.27 -1.11 -17.03
CA PRO A 38 -23.69 -1.95 -15.91
C PRO A 38 -25.20 -1.90 -15.76
N VAL A 39 -25.77 -3.02 -15.35
CA VAL A 39 -27.19 -3.07 -15.01
C VAL A 39 -27.45 -2.16 -13.82
N PRO A 40 -28.43 -1.25 -13.90
CA PRO A 40 -28.80 -0.37 -12.79
C PRO A 40 -29.10 -1.17 -11.52
N GLN A 41 -28.63 -0.69 -10.37
CA GLN A 41 -28.94 -1.28 -9.08
C GLN A 41 -30.18 -0.59 -8.49
N ASP A 42 -31.20 -1.36 -8.13
CA ASP A 42 -32.36 -0.85 -7.39
C ASP A 42 -32.01 -0.68 -5.90
N LYS A 43 -31.25 0.39 -5.62
CA LYS A 43 -30.81 0.78 -4.29
C LYS A 43 -31.06 2.26 -4.04
N LYS A 44 -31.30 2.62 -2.79
CA LYS A 44 -31.42 4.03 -2.39
C LYS A 44 -30.07 4.75 -2.59
N ILE A 45 -30.13 6.03 -2.94
CA ILE A 45 -28.95 6.89 -3.15
C ILE A 45 -28.02 6.85 -1.91
N GLU A 46 -28.57 6.88 -0.72
CA GLU A 46 -27.82 6.79 0.53
C GLU A 46 -26.95 5.49 0.61
N GLU A 47 -27.53 4.34 0.27
CA GLU A 47 -26.82 3.05 0.27
C GLU A 47 -25.71 3.04 -0.80
N LEU A 48 -25.98 3.60 -1.98
CA LEU A 48 -24.99 3.73 -3.06
C LEU A 48 -23.82 4.60 -2.65
N VAL A 49 -24.07 5.73 -1.98
CA VAL A 49 -23.04 6.65 -1.51
C VAL A 49 -22.21 6.03 -0.39
N HIS A 50 -22.85 5.38 0.59
CA HIS A 50 -22.12 4.69 1.66
C HIS A 50 -21.19 3.59 1.12
N GLY A 51 -21.65 2.83 0.13
CA GLY A 51 -20.90 1.77 -0.53
C GLY A 51 -19.95 2.23 -1.64
N LEU A 52 -19.81 3.54 -1.89
CA LEU A 52 -19.19 4.08 -3.09
C LEU A 52 -17.73 3.66 -3.26
N ILE A 53 -16.94 3.65 -2.18
CA ILE A 53 -15.52 3.22 -2.21
C ILE A 53 -15.35 1.75 -2.65
N HIS A 54 -16.29 0.88 -2.26
CA HIS A 54 -16.28 -0.54 -2.64
C HIS A 54 -16.96 -0.82 -3.99
N ASN A 55 -17.54 0.24 -4.62
CA ASN A 55 -18.27 0.15 -5.88
C ASN A 55 -17.92 1.29 -6.83
N MET A 56 -16.66 1.71 -6.87
CA MET A 56 -16.22 2.84 -7.69
C MET A 56 -16.48 2.62 -9.17
N ASP A 57 -17.30 3.47 -9.77
CA ASP A 57 -17.59 3.61 -11.19
C ASP A 57 -17.34 5.05 -11.55
N VAL A 58 -16.26 5.31 -12.24
CA VAL A 58 -15.79 6.66 -12.49
C VAL A 58 -15.35 6.84 -13.93
N THR A 59 -15.53 8.05 -14.45
CA THR A 59 -14.88 8.47 -15.70
C THR A 59 -13.77 9.44 -15.33
N VAL A 60 -12.52 9.07 -15.60
CA VAL A 60 -11.35 9.89 -15.29
C VAL A 60 -10.84 10.54 -16.57
N ASN A 61 -10.78 11.87 -16.55
CA ASN A 61 -10.12 12.69 -17.56
C ASN A 61 -8.95 13.42 -16.91
N SER A 62 -7.74 12.99 -17.23
CA SER A 62 -6.51 13.53 -16.64
C SER A 62 -5.38 13.57 -17.65
N SER A 63 -4.71 14.72 -17.74
CA SER A 63 -3.51 14.89 -18.57
C SER A 63 -2.30 14.07 -18.08
N ALA A 64 -2.36 13.53 -16.86
CA ALA A 64 -1.35 12.62 -16.33
C ALA A 64 -1.42 11.19 -16.90
N LEU A 65 -2.57 10.80 -17.48
CA LEU A 65 -2.77 9.47 -18.03
C LEU A 65 -2.27 9.38 -19.48
N LYS A 66 -1.78 8.20 -19.85
CA LYS A 66 -1.40 7.93 -21.23
C LYS A 66 -2.62 8.03 -22.15
N GLY A 67 -2.42 8.64 -23.33
CA GLY A 67 -3.49 8.83 -24.29
C GLY A 67 -4.39 10.03 -24.02
N GLN A 68 -4.37 10.62 -22.85
CA GLN A 68 -5.11 11.85 -22.47
C GLN A 68 -6.59 11.87 -22.88
N VAL A 69 -7.23 10.71 -22.86
CA VAL A 69 -8.66 10.53 -23.20
C VAL A 69 -9.44 10.18 -21.94
N ALA A 70 -10.64 10.72 -21.80
CA ALA A 70 -11.55 10.35 -20.73
C ALA A 70 -11.85 8.84 -20.76
N GLN A 71 -11.63 8.16 -19.64
CA GLN A 71 -11.74 6.70 -19.53
C GLN A 71 -12.73 6.35 -18.42
N ARG A 72 -13.81 5.65 -18.75
CA ARG A 72 -14.70 5.09 -17.73
C ARG A 72 -14.13 3.76 -17.24
N VAL A 73 -14.00 3.65 -15.94
CA VAL A 73 -13.37 2.50 -15.28
C VAL A 73 -14.15 2.11 -14.02
N PHE A 74 -14.10 0.83 -13.71
CA PHE A 74 -14.33 0.34 -12.36
C PHE A 74 -12.99 0.32 -11.60
N VAL A 75 -13.01 0.60 -10.30
CA VAL A 75 -11.81 0.64 -9.48
C VAL A 75 -12.00 -0.20 -8.22
N GLY A 76 -10.91 -0.80 -7.73
CA GLY A 76 -10.89 -1.60 -6.51
C GLY A 76 -11.70 -2.90 -6.62
N GLU A 77 -12.48 -3.22 -5.60
CA GLU A 77 -13.28 -4.45 -5.55
C GLU A 77 -14.26 -4.57 -6.72
N ARG A 78 -14.80 -3.43 -7.20
CA ARG A 78 -15.68 -3.46 -8.36
C ARG A 78 -14.96 -3.88 -9.63
N ALA A 79 -13.72 -3.47 -9.83
CA ALA A 79 -12.91 -3.89 -10.95
C ALA A 79 -12.67 -5.41 -10.93
N ILE A 80 -12.34 -5.96 -9.76
CA ILE A 80 -12.15 -7.42 -9.60
C ILE A 80 -13.45 -8.19 -9.89
N ARG A 81 -14.59 -7.70 -9.36
CA ARG A 81 -15.89 -8.35 -9.57
C ARG A 81 -16.43 -8.23 -11.00
N SER A 82 -15.94 -7.27 -11.78
CA SER A 82 -16.43 -7.07 -13.14
C SER A 82 -16.07 -8.22 -14.09
N GLY A 83 -15.00 -8.97 -13.80
CA GLY A 83 -14.46 -10.01 -14.67
C GLY A 83 -13.86 -9.49 -15.98
N GLU A 84 -13.74 -8.16 -16.14
CA GLU A 84 -13.14 -7.51 -17.29
C GLU A 84 -11.60 -7.52 -17.20
N ASP A 85 -10.91 -7.09 -18.26
CA ASP A 85 -9.44 -7.03 -18.32
C ASP A 85 -8.87 -6.13 -17.22
N LEU A 86 -8.32 -6.73 -16.19
CA LEU A 86 -7.89 -6.09 -14.97
C LEU A 86 -6.52 -5.44 -15.15
N GLN A 87 -6.45 -4.14 -14.92
CA GLN A 87 -5.24 -3.35 -14.90
C GLN A 87 -4.76 -3.14 -13.46
N ASN A 88 -3.59 -3.66 -13.11
CA ASN A 88 -2.95 -3.50 -11.81
C ASN A 88 -1.51 -3.03 -11.96
N LEU A 89 -0.84 -2.77 -10.85
CA LEU A 89 0.59 -2.49 -10.87
C LEU A 89 1.34 -3.74 -11.33
N ASN A 90 2.07 -3.61 -12.44
CA ASN A 90 2.78 -4.74 -13.03
C ASN A 90 4.14 -4.92 -12.36
N ILE A 91 4.25 -5.92 -11.49
CA ILE A 91 5.48 -6.28 -10.76
C ILE A 91 6.56 -6.89 -11.66
N LYS A 92 6.18 -7.38 -12.85
CA LYS A 92 7.12 -8.01 -13.79
C LYS A 92 7.84 -7.01 -14.69
N LEU A 93 7.32 -5.78 -14.82
CA LEU A 93 7.89 -4.75 -15.69
C LEU A 93 8.78 -3.78 -14.92
N ASN A 94 9.96 -3.49 -15.48
CA ASN A 94 10.91 -2.49 -14.95
C ASN A 94 10.48 -1.02 -15.19
N ARG A 95 9.16 -0.74 -15.32
CA ARG A 95 8.71 0.62 -15.66
C ARG A 95 8.60 1.56 -14.47
N GLY A 96 8.71 1.04 -13.24
CA GLY A 96 8.56 1.78 -11.99
C GLY A 96 7.12 2.27 -11.73
N LYS A 97 6.73 2.36 -10.46
CA LYS A 97 5.40 2.82 -10.02
C LYS A 97 5.12 4.26 -10.51
N HIS A 98 6.13 5.12 -10.56
CA HIS A 98 6.01 6.53 -10.95
C HIS A 98 5.48 6.76 -12.36
N ARG A 99 5.60 5.76 -13.27
CA ARG A 99 5.14 5.84 -14.67
C ARG A 99 3.86 5.07 -14.95
N GLN A 100 3.34 4.30 -14.00
CA GLN A 100 2.15 3.49 -14.20
C GLN A 100 0.90 4.32 -13.98
N ASP A 101 -0.08 4.14 -14.87
CA ASP A 101 -1.34 4.89 -14.81
C ASP A 101 -2.24 4.42 -13.66
N THR A 102 -2.07 3.17 -13.21
CA THR A 102 -2.77 2.63 -12.04
C THR A 102 -2.57 3.52 -10.81
N THR A 103 -1.34 4.03 -10.59
CA THR A 103 -1.04 4.93 -9.48
C THR A 103 -1.93 6.18 -9.49
N ILE A 104 -2.08 6.83 -10.65
CA ILE A 104 -2.92 8.03 -10.79
C ILE A 104 -4.40 7.66 -10.74
N MET A 105 -4.80 6.66 -11.53
CA MET A 105 -6.20 6.26 -11.71
C MET A 105 -6.86 5.93 -10.37
N THR A 106 -6.23 5.06 -9.57
CA THR A 106 -6.79 4.62 -8.29
C THR A 106 -6.79 5.71 -7.22
N THR A 107 -5.75 6.57 -7.19
CA THR A 107 -5.67 7.70 -6.25
C THR A 107 -6.76 8.74 -6.53
N VAL A 108 -6.87 9.23 -7.77
CA VAL A 108 -7.87 10.28 -8.08
C VAL A 108 -9.29 9.77 -7.93
N SER A 109 -9.54 8.50 -8.26
CA SER A 109 -10.84 7.86 -8.09
C SER A 109 -11.27 7.79 -6.62
N ALA A 110 -10.38 7.33 -5.74
CA ALA A 110 -10.67 7.24 -4.31
C ALA A 110 -10.96 8.62 -3.69
N ILE A 111 -10.14 9.63 -4.03
CA ILE A 111 -10.33 11.00 -3.53
C ILE A 111 -11.66 11.59 -4.04
N ALA A 112 -11.99 11.38 -5.31
CA ALA A 112 -13.25 11.86 -5.89
C ALA A 112 -14.47 11.18 -5.23
N CYS A 113 -14.46 9.86 -5.08
CA CYS A 113 -15.53 9.15 -4.39
C CYS A 113 -15.68 9.60 -2.94
N ARG A 114 -14.57 9.85 -2.25
CA ARG A 114 -14.60 10.41 -0.90
C ARG A 114 -15.22 11.82 -0.87
N SER A 115 -14.90 12.67 -1.84
CA SER A 115 -15.51 14.00 -1.95
C SER A 115 -17.02 13.94 -2.11
N VAL A 116 -17.53 12.98 -2.88
CA VAL A 116 -18.97 12.73 -3.03
C VAL A 116 -19.59 12.25 -1.71
N GLN A 117 -18.93 11.34 -0.98
CA GLN A 117 -19.42 10.89 0.33
C GLN A 117 -19.48 12.03 1.35
N ASP A 118 -18.44 12.88 1.40
CA ASP A 118 -18.38 14.00 2.34
C ASP A 118 -19.40 15.09 1.96
N MET A 119 -19.64 15.33 0.65
CA MET A 119 -20.72 16.20 0.21
C MET A 119 -22.09 15.67 0.64
N PHE A 120 -22.37 14.39 0.39
CA PHE A 120 -23.63 13.78 0.80
C PHE A 120 -23.85 13.86 2.31
N LYS A 121 -22.81 13.62 3.08
CA LYS A 121 -22.86 13.76 4.54
C LYS A 121 -23.26 15.17 4.99
N ASN A 122 -22.83 16.20 4.24
CA ASN A 122 -23.11 17.60 4.59
C ASN A 122 -24.49 18.07 4.10
N GLN A 123 -24.99 17.55 2.97
CA GLN A 123 -26.22 18.03 2.31
C GLN A 123 -27.37 17.02 2.37
N ASN A 124 -27.08 15.77 2.67
CA ASN A 124 -28.03 14.63 2.65
C ASN A 124 -28.76 14.44 1.32
N SER A 125 -28.19 14.96 0.23
CA SER A 125 -28.72 14.85 -1.14
C SER A 125 -27.63 14.91 -2.18
N ILE A 126 -27.90 14.35 -3.35
CA ILE A 126 -27.10 14.49 -4.58
C ILE A 126 -28.03 14.81 -5.71
N GLU A 127 -27.68 15.78 -6.54
CA GLU A 127 -28.38 16.13 -7.77
C GLU A 127 -27.49 15.81 -8.98
N GLU A 128 -28.14 15.46 -10.11
CA GLU A 128 -27.44 15.28 -11.39
C GLU A 128 -26.66 16.54 -11.76
N GLY A 129 -25.42 16.36 -12.17
CA GLY A 129 -24.56 17.47 -12.58
C GLY A 129 -23.92 18.26 -11.45
N THR A 130 -24.05 17.81 -10.20
CA THR A 130 -23.38 18.44 -9.05
C THR A 130 -21.87 18.55 -9.27
N ASN A 131 -21.31 19.74 -8.96
CA ASN A 131 -19.87 20.04 -9.10
C ASN A 131 -19.18 20.19 -7.74
N ILE A 132 -18.06 19.50 -7.59
CA ILE A 132 -17.20 19.54 -6.41
C ILE A 132 -15.79 19.94 -6.83
N GLU A 133 -15.18 20.86 -6.11
CA GLU A 133 -13.76 21.19 -6.19
C GLU A 133 -13.05 20.62 -4.95
N THR A 134 -11.99 19.85 -5.15
CA THR A 134 -11.20 19.30 -4.04
C THR A 134 -9.74 19.67 -4.22
N ILE A 135 -9.19 20.35 -3.21
CA ILE A 135 -7.79 20.71 -3.13
C ILE A 135 -7.08 19.68 -2.26
N VAL A 136 -5.94 19.19 -2.74
CA VAL A 136 -5.23 18.06 -2.14
C VAL A 136 -3.79 18.43 -1.82
N SER A 137 -3.38 18.22 -0.56
CA SER A 137 -1.98 18.11 -0.15
C SER A 137 -1.68 16.66 0.17
N MET A 138 -0.71 16.04 -0.52
CA MET A 138 -0.51 14.59 -0.47
C MET A 138 0.92 14.20 -0.14
N VAL A 139 1.07 13.15 0.70
CA VAL A 139 2.29 12.36 0.82
C VAL A 139 2.04 11.00 0.17
N THR A 140 2.92 10.59 -0.72
CA THR A 140 2.91 9.25 -1.32
C THR A 140 4.31 8.67 -1.31
N ALA A 141 4.47 7.39 -1.64
CA ALA A 141 5.76 6.72 -1.56
C ALA A 141 6.12 5.97 -2.86
N LEU A 142 7.42 5.79 -3.04
CA LEU A 142 8.00 4.83 -3.98
C LEU A 142 8.85 3.82 -3.21
N PRO A 143 8.97 2.57 -3.70
CA PRO A 143 9.92 1.61 -3.15
C PRO A 143 11.30 2.25 -3.00
N ALA A 144 12.02 1.93 -1.92
CA ALA A 144 13.36 2.49 -1.68
C ALA A 144 14.30 2.16 -2.85
N SER A 145 14.18 0.96 -3.42
CA SER A 145 14.88 0.51 -4.62
C SER A 145 14.58 1.31 -5.91
N GLU A 146 13.40 1.93 -5.99
CA GLU A 146 12.99 2.75 -7.14
C GLU A 146 13.20 4.24 -6.92
N TRP A 147 13.23 4.67 -5.67
CA TRP A 147 13.22 6.10 -5.34
C TRP A 147 14.50 6.79 -5.79
N THR A 148 14.37 7.85 -6.56
CA THR A 148 15.40 8.84 -6.85
C THR A 148 14.76 10.21 -6.84
N LYS A 149 15.56 11.25 -6.65
CA LYS A 149 15.10 12.65 -6.71
C LYS A 149 14.33 12.96 -7.99
N GLU A 150 14.78 12.40 -9.12
CA GLU A 150 14.15 12.59 -10.42
C GLU A 150 12.81 11.86 -10.52
N LYS A 151 12.74 10.57 -10.15
CA LYS A 151 11.49 9.78 -10.18
C LYS A 151 10.46 10.32 -9.20
N SER A 152 10.90 10.74 -8.02
CA SER A 152 10.07 11.43 -7.02
C SER A 152 9.45 12.70 -7.61
N LYS A 153 10.26 13.54 -8.26
CA LYS A 153 9.80 14.74 -8.95
C LYS A 153 8.82 14.40 -10.09
N GLN A 154 9.14 13.41 -10.92
CA GLN A 154 8.26 12.98 -12.02
C GLN A 154 6.88 12.54 -11.51
N LEU A 155 6.82 11.75 -10.42
CA LEU A 155 5.54 11.34 -9.84
C LEU A 155 4.77 12.52 -9.25
N SER A 156 5.45 13.39 -8.50
CA SER A 156 4.85 14.61 -7.95
C SER A 156 4.24 15.49 -9.06
N GLU A 157 4.98 15.70 -10.16
CA GLU A 157 4.56 16.51 -11.30
C GLU A 157 3.35 15.90 -12.05
N ARG A 158 3.22 14.58 -12.11
CA ARG A 158 2.02 13.93 -12.67
C ARG A 158 0.75 14.30 -11.92
N PHE A 159 0.83 14.57 -10.63
CA PHE A 159 -0.30 15.05 -9.84
C PHE A 159 -0.43 16.57 -9.91
N THR A 160 0.64 17.31 -9.69
CA THR A 160 0.56 18.77 -9.49
C THR A 160 0.42 19.58 -10.80
N ASN A 161 1.03 19.10 -11.88
CA ASN A 161 1.02 19.79 -13.19
C ASN A 161 -0.11 19.31 -14.11
N SER A 162 -1.02 18.47 -13.60
CA SER A 162 -2.10 17.88 -14.38
C SER A 162 -3.46 18.36 -13.90
N SER A 163 -4.41 18.45 -14.83
CA SER A 163 -5.83 18.60 -14.51
C SER A 163 -6.44 17.23 -14.30
N HIS A 164 -7.14 17.04 -13.21
CA HIS A 164 -7.84 15.80 -12.90
C HIS A 164 -9.33 16.06 -12.73
N HIS A 165 -10.11 15.62 -13.72
CA HIS A 165 -11.56 15.70 -13.69
C HIS A 165 -12.13 14.29 -13.60
N VAL A 166 -12.87 14.02 -12.53
CA VAL A 166 -13.47 12.71 -12.28
C VAL A 166 -14.98 12.84 -12.22
N THR A 167 -15.65 12.13 -13.12
CA THR A 167 -17.09 11.97 -13.02
C THR A 167 -17.39 10.71 -12.21
N VAL A 168 -18.01 10.86 -11.07
CA VAL A 168 -18.40 9.76 -10.19
C VAL A 168 -19.84 9.38 -10.49
N THR A 169 -20.09 8.10 -10.82
CA THR A 169 -21.43 7.57 -11.08
C THR A 169 -22.05 7.04 -9.78
N VAL A 170 -23.21 7.56 -9.40
CA VAL A 170 -23.98 7.15 -8.21
C VAL A 170 -25.39 6.74 -8.65
N GLY A 171 -25.61 5.47 -8.93
CA GLY A 171 -26.83 5.01 -9.62
C GLY A 171 -26.91 5.64 -11.01
N ASP A 172 -27.99 6.37 -11.27
CA ASP A 172 -28.18 7.10 -12.54
C ASP A 172 -27.61 8.53 -12.52
N LEU A 173 -27.12 8.98 -11.35
CA LEU A 173 -26.60 10.35 -11.17
C LEU A 173 -25.11 10.42 -11.47
N ARG A 174 -24.68 11.57 -12.00
CA ARG A 174 -23.27 11.90 -12.27
C ARG A 174 -22.86 13.12 -11.46
N VAL A 175 -21.80 12.98 -10.69
CA VAL A 175 -21.18 14.03 -9.89
C VAL A 175 -19.82 14.34 -10.46
N TYR A 176 -19.56 15.60 -10.76
CA TYR A 176 -18.31 16.07 -11.34
C TYR A 176 -17.37 16.57 -10.26
N VAL A 177 -16.21 15.94 -10.13
CA VAL A 177 -15.18 16.29 -9.14
C VAL A 177 -13.93 16.78 -9.86
N THR A 178 -13.54 18.01 -9.59
CA THR A 178 -12.25 18.57 -10.04
C THR A 178 -11.26 18.50 -8.90
N LEU A 179 -10.17 17.74 -9.11
CA LEU A 179 -9.08 17.60 -8.12
C LEU A 179 -7.92 18.50 -8.52
N LYS A 180 -7.41 19.26 -7.56
CA LYS A 180 -6.22 20.09 -7.69
C LYS A 180 -5.22 19.70 -6.61
N PHE A 181 -4.07 19.16 -7.02
CA PHE A 181 -2.98 18.85 -6.11
C PHE A 181 -2.08 20.07 -5.94
N GLU A 182 -2.09 20.69 -4.77
CA GLU A 182 -1.26 21.86 -4.48
C GLU A 182 0.16 21.47 -4.09
N LYS A 183 0.29 20.39 -3.32
CA LYS A 183 1.59 19.89 -2.88
C LYS A 183 1.58 18.36 -2.83
N VAL A 184 2.57 17.74 -3.45
CA VAL A 184 2.77 16.28 -3.41
C VAL A 184 4.22 16.00 -3.03
N ILE A 185 4.39 15.32 -1.90
CA ILE A 185 5.71 14.88 -1.41
C ILE A 185 5.80 13.37 -1.64
N VAL A 186 6.89 12.94 -2.29
CA VAL A 186 7.13 11.52 -2.58
C VAL A 186 8.28 11.03 -1.73
N VAL A 187 7.98 10.18 -0.76
CA VAL A 187 8.93 9.60 0.19
C VAL A 187 9.36 8.18 -0.22
N GLN A 188 10.31 7.60 0.51
CA GLN A 188 10.74 6.21 0.32
C GLN A 188 9.93 5.27 1.20
N GLU A 189 9.39 4.19 0.61
CA GLU A 189 8.88 3.04 1.37
C GLU A 189 10.01 2.50 2.28
N GLY A 190 9.66 1.89 3.38
CA GLY A 190 10.64 1.41 4.36
C GLY A 190 11.18 2.52 5.26
N THR A 191 11.74 3.59 4.72
CA THR A 191 12.22 4.73 5.52
C THR A 191 11.08 5.44 6.23
N ILE A 192 9.96 5.65 5.55
CA ILE A 192 8.81 6.35 6.12
C ILE A 192 8.16 5.59 7.28
N SER A 193 8.26 4.26 7.29
CA SER A 193 7.73 3.41 8.37
C SER A 193 8.38 3.67 9.72
N LEU A 194 9.61 4.21 9.73
CA LEU A 194 10.31 4.60 10.95
C LEU A 194 9.52 5.66 11.75
N PHE A 195 8.85 6.58 11.07
CA PHE A 195 8.00 7.56 11.74
C PHE A 195 6.86 6.88 12.49
N ALA A 196 6.22 5.86 11.87
CA ALA A 196 5.19 5.07 12.53
C ALA A 196 5.73 4.17 13.65
N LEU A 197 7.00 3.80 13.63
CA LEU A 197 7.64 3.04 14.69
C LEU A 197 7.89 3.91 15.93
N ILE A 198 8.33 5.16 15.71
CA ILE A 198 8.75 6.06 16.78
C ILE A 198 7.57 6.84 17.37
N GLU A 199 6.65 7.32 16.53
CA GLU A 199 5.58 8.25 16.95
C GLU A 199 4.17 7.69 16.73
N ASP A 200 3.23 8.16 17.56
CA ASP A 200 1.81 7.74 17.52
C ASP A 200 0.95 8.62 16.60
N GLY A 201 1.54 9.61 15.93
CA GLY A 201 0.83 10.59 15.09
C GLY A 201 0.22 11.78 15.87
N ASN A 202 0.33 11.82 17.21
CA ASN A 202 -0.13 12.90 18.08
C ASN A 202 1.06 13.64 18.75
N GLY A 203 2.27 13.47 18.23
CA GLY A 203 3.48 14.08 18.75
C GLY A 203 3.99 13.42 20.04
N LYS A 204 3.63 12.17 20.29
CA LYS A 204 4.12 11.38 21.42
C LYS A 204 4.83 10.14 20.90
N TYR A 205 5.77 9.62 21.69
CA TYR A 205 6.36 8.32 21.40
C TYR A 205 5.30 7.24 21.40
N ARG A 206 5.36 6.38 20.37
CA ARG A 206 4.43 5.27 20.24
C ARG A 206 4.56 4.31 21.42
N ASN A 207 3.42 3.91 21.99
CA ASN A 207 3.36 2.97 23.11
C ASN A 207 2.05 2.18 23.03
N ASP A 208 1.99 1.24 22.10
CA ASP A 208 0.82 0.38 21.87
C ASP A 208 1.25 -1.09 21.71
N ASP A 209 0.32 -1.93 21.24
CA ASP A 209 0.47 -3.38 21.09
C ASP A 209 1.56 -3.83 20.09
N ILE A 210 2.13 -2.91 19.32
CA ILE A 210 3.21 -3.18 18.37
C ILE A 210 4.47 -3.73 19.04
N PHE A 211 4.71 -3.36 20.29
CA PHE A 211 5.91 -3.74 21.05
C PHE A 211 5.70 -4.93 22.00
N ASN A 212 4.49 -5.51 22.09
CA ASN A 212 4.20 -6.52 23.10
C ASN A 212 5.08 -7.76 22.96
N GLU A 213 5.16 -8.34 21.76
CA GLU A 213 6.01 -9.52 21.50
C GLU A 213 7.49 -9.23 21.77
N PHE A 214 7.97 -8.03 21.42
CA PHE A 214 9.35 -7.60 21.67
C PHE A 214 9.64 -7.47 23.17
N LYS A 215 8.71 -6.87 23.92
CA LYS A 215 8.81 -6.73 25.37
C LYS A 215 8.89 -8.08 26.07
N GLU A 216 8.07 -9.03 25.66
CA GLU A 216 8.02 -10.38 26.20
C GLU A 216 9.28 -11.17 25.83
N THR A 217 9.71 -11.13 24.56
CA THR A 217 10.85 -11.88 24.06
C THR A 217 12.16 -11.47 24.73
N TYR A 218 12.34 -10.18 25.03
CA TYR A 218 13.61 -9.66 25.57
C TYR A 218 13.53 -9.20 27.04
N ASP A 219 12.43 -9.51 27.75
CA ASP A 219 12.15 -9.09 29.14
C ASP A 219 12.34 -7.57 29.36
N MET A 220 11.80 -6.77 28.45
CA MET A 220 11.95 -5.30 28.44
C MET A 220 10.62 -4.61 28.65
N LYS A 221 10.30 -4.21 29.90
CA LYS A 221 8.94 -3.74 30.27
C LYS A 221 8.58 -2.35 29.72
N ASP A 222 9.52 -1.44 29.64
CA ASP A 222 9.27 0.00 29.40
C ASP A 222 9.68 0.45 27.99
N ILE A 223 9.47 -0.42 26.96
CA ILE A 223 9.78 -0.07 25.59
C ILE A 223 8.65 0.76 24.97
N THR A 224 9.06 1.89 24.40
CA THR A 224 8.24 2.76 23.56
C THR A 224 8.99 3.06 22.26
N GLY A 225 8.40 3.84 21.36
CA GLY A 225 9.06 4.31 20.14
C GLY A 225 10.37 5.05 20.38
N GLU A 226 10.53 5.69 21.55
CA GLU A 226 11.77 6.37 21.97
C GLU A 226 12.98 5.43 21.95
N TYR A 227 12.80 4.18 22.36
CA TYR A 227 13.87 3.18 22.34
C TYR A 227 14.53 3.02 20.96
N PHE A 228 13.76 3.18 19.88
CA PHE A 228 14.22 3.00 18.51
C PHE A 228 14.80 4.26 17.88
N GLN A 229 14.59 5.44 18.48
CA GLN A 229 14.92 6.73 17.87
C GLN A 229 16.41 6.90 17.58
N GLU A 230 17.30 6.41 18.45
CA GLU A 230 18.75 6.55 18.29
C GLU A 230 19.44 5.26 17.80
N LYS A 231 18.66 4.21 17.57
CA LYS A 231 19.17 2.91 17.17
C LYS A 231 19.56 2.85 15.70
N ARG A 232 20.55 2.02 15.39
CA ARG A 232 20.78 1.59 14.02
C ARG A 232 19.90 0.38 13.72
N LEU A 233 18.98 0.56 12.78
CA LEU A 233 17.94 -0.42 12.45
C LEU A 233 18.14 -0.95 11.04
N LEU A 234 17.88 -2.25 10.86
CA LEU A 234 17.63 -2.86 9.55
C LEU A 234 16.12 -3.13 9.44
N HIS A 235 15.44 -2.42 8.56
CA HIS A 235 14.04 -2.65 8.24
C HIS A 235 13.95 -3.68 7.11
N ILE A 236 13.10 -4.68 7.27
CA ILE A 236 12.75 -5.68 6.24
C ILE A 236 11.25 -5.52 5.98
N ASP A 237 10.91 -4.77 4.92
CA ASP A 237 9.52 -4.56 4.48
C ASP A 237 9.18 -5.58 3.40
N ILE A 238 8.50 -6.66 3.77
CA ILE A 238 8.12 -7.74 2.84
C ILE A 238 6.78 -7.38 2.22
N GLY A 239 6.84 -6.78 1.03
CA GLY A 239 5.67 -6.40 0.26
C GLY A 239 5.11 -7.53 -0.64
N ASP A 240 4.22 -7.15 -1.55
CA ASP A 240 3.69 -8.07 -2.57
C ASP A 240 4.68 -8.28 -3.73
N GLY A 241 5.29 -7.21 -4.24
CA GLY A 241 6.23 -7.28 -5.38
C GLY A 241 7.69 -7.30 -4.98
N THR A 242 8.06 -6.61 -3.91
CA THR A 242 9.45 -6.45 -3.45
C THR A 242 9.57 -6.67 -1.95
N THR A 243 10.79 -6.98 -1.52
CA THR A 243 11.22 -6.83 -0.12
C THR A 243 12.27 -5.73 -0.07
N GLU A 244 11.99 -4.70 0.72
CA GLU A 244 12.93 -3.58 0.91
C GLU A 244 13.74 -3.80 2.19
N TYR A 245 15.05 -3.73 2.05
CA TYR A 245 16.03 -3.80 3.14
C TYR A 245 16.57 -2.40 3.37
N VAL A 246 16.05 -1.71 4.36
CA VAL A 246 16.33 -0.29 4.61
C VAL A 246 17.11 -0.13 5.90
N VAL A 247 18.27 0.51 5.82
CA VAL A 247 19.09 0.80 6.99
C VAL A 247 18.88 2.23 7.43
N THR A 248 18.60 2.43 8.72
CA THR A 248 18.45 3.75 9.33
C THR A 248 19.27 3.88 10.61
N LYS A 249 19.66 5.12 10.93
CA LYS A 249 20.16 5.47 12.27
C LYS A 249 19.48 6.76 12.69
N GLY A 250 18.68 6.70 13.74
CA GLY A 250 17.72 7.77 13.99
C GLY A 250 16.85 7.96 12.75
N TYR A 251 16.51 9.19 12.41
CA TYR A 251 15.76 9.51 11.20
C TYR A 251 16.62 9.57 9.92
N ALA A 252 17.91 9.26 10.01
CA ALA A 252 18.81 9.27 8.87
C ALA A 252 18.77 7.96 8.10
N TYR A 253 18.52 8.07 6.80
CA TYR A 253 18.54 6.95 5.85
C TYR A 253 19.97 6.68 5.37
N ASP A 254 20.39 5.41 5.42
CA ASP A 254 21.68 4.94 4.91
C ASP A 254 21.47 4.38 3.48
N ASN A 255 21.71 5.23 2.48
CA ASN A 255 21.50 4.87 1.08
C ASN A 255 22.47 3.78 0.59
N ASP A 256 23.68 3.75 1.12
CA ASP A 256 24.74 2.88 0.61
C ASP A 256 24.53 1.42 1.02
N HIS A 257 23.83 1.20 2.14
CA HIS A 257 23.55 -0.13 2.69
C HIS A 257 22.10 -0.59 2.49
N SER A 258 21.25 0.28 1.96
CA SER A 258 19.85 -0.05 1.68
C SER A 258 19.67 -0.60 0.27
N SER A 259 18.77 -1.56 0.09
CA SER A 259 18.41 -2.10 -1.23
C SER A 259 16.98 -2.63 -1.22
N GLY A 260 16.46 -2.94 -2.40
CA GLY A 260 15.21 -3.67 -2.56
C GLY A 260 15.39 -4.82 -3.55
N GLU A 261 14.80 -5.95 -3.22
CA GLU A 261 14.85 -7.16 -4.03
C GLU A 261 13.44 -7.55 -4.47
N ARG A 262 13.37 -8.30 -5.60
CA ARG A 262 12.09 -8.81 -6.11
C ARG A 262 11.64 -10.09 -5.38
N HIS A 263 11.69 -10.07 -4.08
CA HIS A 263 11.36 -11.17 -3.19
C HIS A 263 10.04 -10.90 -2.45
N GLY A 264 9.02 -10.34 -3.13
CA GLY A 264 7.71 -10.12 -2.52
C GLY A 264 6.84 -11.37 -2.53
N ILE A 265 5.88 -11.45 -1.59
CA ILE A 265 4.97 -12.61 -1.46
C ILE A 265 4.15 -12.90 -2.73
N GLY A 266 3.91 -11.89 -3.55
CA GLY A 266 3.23 -12.05 -4.84
C GLY A 266 3.99 -12.93 -5.81
N HIS A 267 5.33 -12.94 -5.78
CA HIS A 267 6.14 -13.84 -6.60
C HIS A 267 5.99 -15.30 -6.16
N ALA A 268 5.92 -15.55 -4.85
CA ALA A 268 5.63 -16.90 -4.33
C ALA A 268 4.24 -17.38 -4.77
N ILE A 269 3.23 -16.51 -4.72
CA ILE A 269 1.87 -16.84 -5.18
C ILE A 269 1.86 -17.13 -6.68
N GLU A 270 2.58 -16.35 -7.51
CA GLU A 270 2.69 -16.60 -8.95
C GLU A 270 3.43 -17.91 -9.27
N ARG A 271 4.49 -18.27 -8.51
CA ARG A 271 5.18 -19.59 -8.65
C ARG A 271 4.23 -20.72 -8.31
N ALA A 272 3.56 -20.64 -7.16
CA ALA A 272 2.60 -21.64 -6.70
C ALA A 272 1.44 -21.82 -7.70
N LYS A 273 0.91 -20.70 -8.23
CA LYS A 273 -0.11 -20.71 -9.28
C LYS A 273 0.38 -21.44 -10.52
N LYS A 274 1.61 -21.17 -10.96
CA LYS A 274 2.19 -21.83 -12.13
C LYS A 274 2.36 -23.33 -11.91
N ASP A 275 2.89 -23.74 -10.76
CA ASP A 275 3.03 -25.16 -10.41
C ASP A 275 1.65 -25.86 -10.40
N PHE A 276 0.62 -25.17 -9.93
CA PHE A 276 -0.77 -25.64 -9.96
C PHE A 276 -1.29 -25.78 -11.40
N GLU A 277 -1.06 -24.78 -12.27
CA GLU A 277 -1.45 -24.80 -13.68
C GLU A 277 -0.78 -25.95 -14.43
N ASP A 278 0.51 -26.19 -14.17
CA ASP A 278 1.28 -27.27 -14.78
C ASP A 278 0.76 -28.65 -14.34
N GLU A 279 0.37 -28.83 -13.08
CA GLU A 279 -0.21 -30.07 -12.55
C GLU A 279 -1.59 -30.36 -13.11
N TRP A 280 -2.46 -29.34 -13.16
CA TRP A 280 -3.86 -29.49 -13.53
C TRP A 280 -4.14 -29.30 -15.02
N GLY A 281 -3.19 -28.78 -15.82
CA GLY A 281 -3.29 -28.63 -17.26
C GLY A 281 -4.22 -27.53 -17.75
N PHE A 282 -4.55 -26.53 -16.91
CA PHE A 282 -5.34 -25.36 -17.31
C PHE A 282 -4.84 -24.07 -16.64
N ALA A 283 -4.97 -22.95 -17.35
CA ALA A 283 -4.56 -21.64 -16.88
C ALA A 283 -5.64 -21.02 -15.98
N ILE A 284 -5.21 -20.30 -14.93
CA ILE A 284 -6.07 -19.58 -14.00
C ILE A 284 -5.53 -18.19 -13.71
N GLN A 285 -6.41 -17.30 -13.24
CA GLN A 285 -5.99 -15.99 -12.72
C GLN A 285 -5.52 -16.11 -11.27
N ARG A 286 -4.71 -15.12 -10.82
CA ARG A 286 -4.22 -15.07 -9.42
C ARG A 286 -5.37 -15.07 -8.40
N GLN A 287 -6.47 -14.39 -8.75
CA GLN A 287 -7.67 -14.33 -7.90
C GLN A 287 -8.38 -15.68 -7.78
N GLU A 288 -8.40 -16.47 -8.86
CA GLU A 288 -8.95 -17.83 -8.86
C GLU A 288 -8.09 -18.74 -8.00
N PHE A 289 -6.76 -18.66 -8.15
CA PHE A 289 -5.83 -19.39 -7.29
C PHE A 289 -6.01 -19.02 -5.81
N ALA A 290 -6.18 -17.73 -5.49
CA ALA A 290 -6.49 -17.28 -4.13
C ALA A 290 -7.85 -17.81 -3.63
N GLY A 291 -8.81 -18.03 -4.53
CA GLY A 291 -10.08 -18.70 -4.22
C GLY A 291 -9.88 -20.18 -3.86
N TYR A 292 -8.99 -20.89 -4.57
CA TYR A 292 -8.70 -22.32 -4.29
C TYR A 292 -7.98 -22.54 -2.96
N LEU A 293 -7.39 -21.53 -2.39
CA LEU A 293 -6.81 -21.56 -1.03
C LEU A 293 -7.86 -21.46 0.08
N LYS A 294 -9.16 -21.40 -0.27
CA LYS A 294 -10.27 -21.46 0.68
C LYS A 294 -10.85 -22.87 0.69
N GLU A 295 -11.23 -23.35 1.87
CA GLU A 295 -11.85 -24.70 2.05
C GLU A 295 -13.16 -24.88 1.28
N GLU A 296 -13.76 -23.79 0.78
CA GLU A 296 -14.94 -23.80 -0.09
C GLU A 296 -14.69 -24.49 -1.45
N HIS A 297 -13.42 -24.74 -1.82
CA HIS A 297 -13.01 -25.43 -3.05
C HIS A 297 -12.26 -26.74 -2.77
N PRO A 298 -12.89 -27.76 -2.14
CA PRO A 298 -12.19 -28.93 -1.61
C PRO A 298 -11.41 -29.71 -2.69
N LYS A 299 -11.84 -29.67 -3.96
CA LYS A 299 -11.15 -30.36 -5.06
C LYS A 299 -9.73 -29.85 -5.31
N TYR A 300 -9.48 -28.56 -5.13
CA TYR A 300 -8.23 -27.90 -5.49
C TYR A 300 -7.43 -27.43 -4.26
N TYR A 301 -8.06 -27.44 -3.09
CA TYR A 301 -7.53 -26.83 -1.87
C TYR A 301 -6.18 -27.42 -1.44
N GLU A 302 -6.08 -28.76 -1.38
CA GLU A 302 -4.86 -29.40 -0.88
C GLU A 302 -3.67 -29.18 -1.80
N ASP A 303 -3.86 -29.23 -3.12
CA ASP A 303 -2.77 -28.97 -4.06
C ASP A 303 -2.37 -27.48 -4.07
N ALA A 304 -3.35 -26.58 -4.10
CA ALA A 304 -3.06 -25.14 -4.02
C ALA A 304 -2.30 -24.78 -2.74
N LYS A 305 -2.69 -25.36 -1.59
CA LYS A 305 -2.02 -25.18 -0.30
C LYS A 305 -0.60 -25.73 -0.30
N LYS A 306 -0.40 -26.94 -0.85
CA LYS A 306 0.91 -27.58 -0.98
C LYS A 306 1.89 -26.74 -1.84
N PHE A 307 1.45 -26.29 -3.01
CA PHE A 307 2.30 -25.48 -3.89
C PHE A 307 2.62 -24.12 -3.25
N LEU A 308 1.65 -23.49 -2.58
CA LEU A 308 1.90 -22.23 -1.87
C LEU A 308 2.86 -22.41 -0.70
N ALA A 309 2.74 -23.48 0.09
CA ALA A 309 3.64 -23.75 1.21
C ALA A 309 5.09 -23.91 0.72
N ARG A 310 5.31 -24.66 -0.38
CA ARG A 310 6.64 -24.80 -1.00
C ARG A 310 7.20 -23.45 -1.51
N ALA A 311 6.36 -22.67 -2.18
CA ALA A 311 6.78 -21.38 -2.69
C ALA A 311 7.10 -20.35 -1.59
N LYS A 312 6.37 -20.39 -0.47
CA LYS A 312 6.65 -19.59 0.73
C LYS A 312 7.95 -19.99 1.40
N PHE A 313 8.24 -21.29 1.50
CA PHE A 313 9.49 -21.79 2.06
C PHE A 313 10.69 -21.26 1.25
N ASN A 314 10.66 -21.43 -0.08
CA ASN A 314 11.73 -20.92 -0.95
C ASN A 314 11.89 -19.39 -0.85
N LEU A 315 10.78 -18.65 -0.75
CA LEU A 315 10.85 -17.20 -0.58
C LEU A 315 11.42 -16.81 0.79
N ALA A 316 11.11 -17.55 1.84
CA ALA A 316 11.68 -17.31 3.17
C ALA A 316 13.20 -17.48 3.16
N ASP A 317 13.72 -18.52 2.49
CA ASP A 317 15.17 -18.73 2.30
C ASP A 317 15.80 -17.55 1.52
N GLU A 318 15.20 -17.11 0.41
CA GLU A 318 15.69 -15.96 -0.37
C GLU A 318 15.74 -14.66 0.47
N VAL A 319 14.74 -14.46 1.34
CA VAL A 319 14.70 -13.30 2.25
C VAL A 319 15.73 -13.42 3.35
N LEU A 320 15.92 -14.63 3.91
CA LEU A 320 16.90 -14.91 4.96
C LEU A 320 18.33 -14.68 4.48
N ASP A 321 18.67 -15.26 3.32
CA ASP A 321 20.00 -15.12 2.69
C ASP A 321 20.34 -13.65 2.43
N THR A 322 19.37 -12.88 1.94
CA THR A 322 19.57 -11.46 1.70
C THR A 322 19.73 -10.68 3.00
N ALA A 323 18.91 -10.99 4.02
CA ALA A 323 19.00 -10.35 5.33
C ALA A 323 20.35 -10.63 6.00
N GLU A 324 20.83 -11.88 5.94
CA GLU A 324 22.13 -12.26 6.47
C GLU A 324 23.28 -11.54 5.74
N THR A 325 23.24 -11.50 4.41
CA THR A 325 24.20 -10.75 3.59
C THR A 325 24.24 -9.28 3.99
N LYS A 326 23.10 -8.64 4.18
CA LYS A 326 23.00 -7.25 4.65
C LYS A 326 23.62 -7.06 6.04
N LEU A 327 23.33 -7.95 6.96
CA LEU A 327 23.92 -7.91 8.30
C LEU A 327 25.44 -8.09 8.26
N GLN A 328 25.97 -8.95 7.38
CA GLN A 328 27.41 -9.14 7.17
C GLN A 328 28.07 -7.89 6.58
N ASP A 329 27.47 -7.28 5.53
CA ASP A 329 27.96 -6.05 4.92
C ASP A 329 28.04 -4.90 5.94
N LEU A 330 27.08 -4.85 6.86
CA LEU A 330 27.03 -3.92 7.98
C LEU A 330 27.99 -4.31 9.14
N LYS A 331 28.74 -5.43 9.00
CA LYS A 331 29.59 -6.00 10.07
C LYS A 331 28.80 -6.23 11.36
N TYR A 332 27.52 -6.56 11.22
CA TYR A 332 26.55 -6.73 12.31
C TYR A 332 26.39 -5.49 13.22
N ASP A 333 26.79 -4.31 12.74
CA ASP A 333 26.57 -3.03 13.44
C ASP A 333 25.12 -2.57 13.26
N VAL A 334 24.18 -3.40 13.74
CA VAL A 334 22.73 -3.19 13.77
C VAL A 334 22.25 -3.58 15.16
N GLU A 335 21.40 -2.80 15.76
CA GLU A 335 20.88 -3.07 17.10
C GLU A 335 19.53 -3.80 17.08
N VAL A 336 18.70 -3.50 16.07
CA VAL A 336 17.39 -4.15 15.90
C VAL A 336 17.09 -4.38 14.41
N VAL A 337 16.61 -5.56 14.08
CA VAL A 337 15.95 -5.87 12.81
C VAL A 337 14.45 -5.68 12.99
N VAL A 338 13.81 -4.89 12.14
CA VAL A 338 12.37 -4.60 12.19
C VAL A 338 11.70 -5.21 10.97
N VAL A 339 10.82 -6.20 11.16
CA VAL A 339 10.16 -6.95 10.07
C VAL A 339 8.68 -6.60 10.00
N TYR A 340 8.20 -6.20 8.82
CA TYR A 340 6.81 -5.83 8.57
C TYR A 340 6.43 -6.01 7.09
N GLY A 341 5.28 -5.47 6.68
CA GLY A 341 4.69 -5.64 5.35
C GLY A 341 3.73 -6.82 5.28
N GLY A 342 2.94 -6.89 4.21
CA GLY A 342 1.93 -7.94 4.04
C GLY A 342 2.52 -9.35 3.93
N GLY A 343 3.71 -9.47 3.34
CA GLY A 343 4.44 -10.74 3.21
C GLY A 343 4.96 -11.24 4.55
N SER A 344 5.33 -10.34 5.48
CA SER A 344 5.85 -10.74 6.79
C SER A 344 4.85 -11.57 7.60
N ILE A 345 3.55 -11.28 7.44
CA ILE A 345 2.47 -12.03 8.10
C ILE A 345 2.45 -13.48 7.59
N GLN A 346 2.63 -13.64 6.27
CA GLN A 346 2.55 -14.94 5.61
C GLN A 346 3.81 -15.78 5.74
N LEU A 347 4.98 -15.14 5.94
CA LEU A 347 6.29 -15.80 6.03
C LEU A 347 6.76 -16.02 7.47
N LYS A 348 6.06 -15.52 8.49
CA LYS A 348 6.52 -15.58 9.88
C LYS A 348 6.89 -17.00 10.30
N GLU A 349 6.03 -17.98 10.00
CA GLU A 349 6.26 -19.39 10.35
C GLU A 349 7.49 -20.00 9.67
N ASN A 350 7.89 -19.48 8.51
CA ASN A 350 9.01 -20.02 7.73
C ASN A 350 10.32 -19.24 7.93
N LEU A 351 10.27 -18.03 8.48
CA LEU A 351 11.43 -17.11 8.50
C LEU A 351 11.84 -16.69 9.91
N PHE A 352 10.91 -16.63 10.86
CA PHE A 352 11.16 -15.97 12.14
C PHE A 352 12.26 -16.67 12.96
N GLU A 353 12.20 -17.99 13.09
CA GLU A 353 13.12 -18.73 13.97
C GLU A 353 14.55 -18.68 13.42
N ASP A 354 14.76 -18.89 12.12
CA ASP A 354 16.07 -18.88 11.48
C ASP A 354 16.68 -17.47 11.51
N LEU A 355 15.88 -16.44 11.20
CA LEU A 355 16.36 -15.06 11.32
C LEU A 355 16.69 -14.68 12.76
N LYS A 356 15.92 -15.19 13.73
CA LYS A 356 16.16 -14.98 15.15
C LYS A 356 17.46 -15.65 15.61
N GLU A 357 17.76 -16.86 15.16
CA GLU A 357 19.01 -17.56 15.48
C GLU A 357 20.22 -16.76 14.99
N ILE A 358 20.20 -16.27 13.75
CA ILE A 358 21.25 -15.40 13.21
C ILE A 358 21.41 -14.14 14.06
N CYS A 359 20.33 -13.45 14.34
CA CYS A 359 20.35 -12.19 15.08
C CYS A 359 20.83 -12.37 16.52
N ASP A 360 20.32 -13.36 17.24
CA ASP A 360 20.70 -13.65 18.64
C ASP A 360 22.19 -13.99 18.77
N SER A 361 22.75 -14.74 17.80
CA SER A 361 24.17 -15.07 17.74
C SER A 361 25.07 -13.82 17.68
N LYS A 362 24.54 -12.71 17.21
CA LYS A 362 25.20 -11.40 17.04
C LYS A 362 24.69 -10.33 18.03
N LYS A 363 23.85 -10.70 18.99
CA LYS A 363 23.23 -9.80 19.98
C LYS A 363 22.36 -8.71 19.35
N ILE A 364 21.78 -9.00 18.18
CA ILE A 364 20.82 -8.15 17.49
C ILE A 364 19.42 -8.59 17.94
N LYS A 365 18.52 -7.64 18.22
CA LYS A 365 17.13 -7.95 18.55
C LYS A 365 16.24 -7.92 17.30
N ILE A 366 15.14 -8.65 17.32
CA ILE A 366 14.12 -8.61 16.27
C ILE A 366 12.83 -8.03 16.82
N LEU A 367 12.32 -7.01 16.15
CA LEU A 367 10.96 -6.54 16.29
C LEU A 367 10.14 -7.02 15.10
N TRP A 368 9.36 -8.07 15.31
CA TRP A 368 8.40 -8.53 14.30
C TRP A 368 7.07 -7.84 14.52
N ILE A 369 6.67 -6.99 13.58
CA ILE A 369 5.44 -6.22 13.70
C ILE A 369 4.23 -7.15 13.57
N ASN A 370 3.31 -7.04 14.52
CA ASN A 370 2.10 -7.88 14.54
C ASN A 370 1.22 -7.66 13.30
N ALA A 371 0.43 -8.67 12.93
CA ALA A 371 -0.39 -8.69 11.73
C ALA A 371 -1.34 -7.49 11.60
N LYS A 372 -1.85 -6.97 12.71
CA LYS A 372 -2.74 -5.80 12.76
C LYS A 372 -2.07 -4.54 12.23
N ASN A 373 -0.77 -4.38 12.49
CA ASN A 373 -0.02 -3.17 12.15
C ASN A 373 0.90 -3.34 10.92
N ALA A 374 1.35 -4.56 10.64
CA ALA A 374 2.40 -4.83 9.65
C ALA A 374 2.13 -4.24 8.26
N THR A 375 0.89 -4.31 7.78
CA THR A 375 0.52 -3.79 6.46
C THR A 375 0.36 -2.27 6.40
N GLU A 376 0.36 -1.57 7.54
CA GLU A 376 0.02 -0.15 7.65
C GLU A 376 1.23 0.73 8.02
N MET A 377 2.41 0.16 8.20
CA MET A 377 3.58 0.91 8.68
C MET A 377 3.93 2.08 7.77
N ASN A 378 3.93 1.89 6.45
CA ASN A 378 4.24 2.97 5.51
C ASN A 378 3.18 4.08 5.54
N VAL A 379 1.89 3.77 5.43
CA VAL A 379 0.83 4.79 5.43
C VAL A 379 0.72 5.50 6.77
N LYS A 380 0.90 4.80 7.89
CA LYS A 380 0.96 5.44 9.23
C LYS A 380 2.18 6.35 9.37
N GLY A 381 3.34 5.92 8.85
CA GLY A 381 4.54 6.75 8.83
C GLY A 381 4.33 8.02 7.99
N MET A 382 3.66 7.90 6.83
CA MET A 382 3.27 9.07 6.04
C MET A 382 2.33 10.00 6.82
N THR A 383 1.41 9.46 7.62
CA THR A 383 0.49 10.27 8.45
C THR A 383 1.27 11.08 9.51
N VAL A 384 2.23 10.45 10.18
CA VAL A 384 3.11 11.17 11.13
C VAL A 384 3.92 12.24 10.39
N PHE A 385 4.56 11.87 9.28
CA PHE A 385 5.37 12.80 8.48
C PHE A 385 4.54 13.96 7.92
N SER A 386 3.32 13.71 7.43
CA SER A 386 2.46 14.75 6.85
C SER A 386 2.05 15.78 7.90
N SER A 387 1.85 15.37 9.15
CA SER A 387 1.56 16.27 10.24
C SER A 387 2.68 17.31 10.48
N ILE A 388 3.92 16.91 10.19
CA ILE A 388 5.10 17.77 10.30
C ILE A 388 5.27 18.61 9.01
N ALA A 389 5.20 17.96 7.84
CA ALA A 389 5.50 18.56 6.55
C ALA A 389 4.45 19.57 6.05
N PHE A 390 3.20 19.39 6.51
CA PHE A 390 2.06 20.26 6.19
C PHE A 390 1.58 21.07 7.42
N GLN A 391 2.37 21.10 8.51
CA GLN A 391 2.05 22.01 9.62
C GLN A 391 1.86 23.41 9.07
N LYS A 392 0.68 23.95 9.30
CA LYS A 392 0.28 25.28 8.88
C LYS A 392 1.27 26.27 9.47
N GLU A 393 1.84 27.13 8.62
CA GLU A 393 2.28 28.43 9.13
C GLU A 393 1.09 29.03 9.88
N PRO A 394 1.27 29.54 11.09
CA PRO A 394 0.18 30.20 11.79
C PRO A 394 -0.36 31.30 10.89
N VAL A 395 -1.65 31.25 10.60
CA VAL A 395 -2.35 32.31 9.88
C VAL A 395 -2.06 33.60 10.64
N LYS A 396 -1.23 34.47 10.01
CA LYS A 396 -0.97 35.82 10.52
C LYS A 396 -2.21 36.67 10.36
#